data_6af20a194e8c48af50e28e2ae82fdd88
#
_entry.id   6af20a194e8c48af50e28e2ae82fdd88
#
_cell.length_a   1.000
_cell.length_b   1.000
_cell.length_c   1.000
_cell.angle_alpha   90.00
_cell.angle_beta   90.00
_cell.angle_gamma   90.00
#
_symmetry.space_group_name_H-M   'P 1'
#
loop_
_entity.id
_entity.type
_entity.pdbx_description
1 polymer ?
#
loop_
_entity_poly.entity_id
_entity_poly.type
_entity_poly.pdbx_seq_one_letter_code
_entity_poly.pdbx_strand_id
1 'polypeptide(L)'
;MMRRNSMTWVVAMTSLALTMGAAWAQEAKKPLEQLPMQPSSGSSPVGGEEMVQTINPKSPPMTKAEFEIGKKIYFERCAGCHGVLRKGATGKPLTPDIMTERGTEYARAFITYGSPAGMPNWGTSGTLTEKEIDIMSRYVQHEPPTPPEYGLKEMNASWKLHVSPSDRPKKKMNNLDIENLFSVTLRDAGKIALIDG
;
A
#
# COMPACT_ATOMS: atom_id res chain seq x y z
N MET A 1 -22.81 -23.23 65.61
CA MET A 1 -23.91 -22.55 64.93
C MET A 1 -23.36 -21.27 64.33
N MET A 2 -22.85 -21.32 63.11
CA MET A 2 -22.29 -20.12 62.40
C MET A 2 -22.70 -20.20 60.96
N ARG A 3 -23.56 -19.29 60.53
CA ARG A 3 -24.09 -19.15 59.15
C ARG A 3 -23.05 -18.59 58.23
N ARG A 4 -22.84 -19.29 57.12
CA ARG A 4 -22.14 -18.86 55.93
C ARG A 4 -22.97 -17.79 55.23
N ASN A 5 -22.36 -16.62 54.90
CA ASN A 5 -22.82 -15.74 53.88
C ASN A 5 -21.79 -15.76 52.74
N SER A 6 -22.07 -16.61 51.76
CA SER A 6 -21.50 -16.52 50.45
C SER A 6 -22.62 -16.00 49.55
N MET A 7 -22.45 -14.94 48.91
CA MET A 7 -22.98 -14.56 47.59
C MET A 7 -22.84 -13.05 47.40
N THR A 8 -22.18 -12.75 46.34
CA THR A 8 -22.35 -11.59 45.46
C THR A 8 -21.02 -10.90 45.11
N TRP A 9 -20.24 -11.55 44.24
CA TRP A 9 -19.27 -10.85 43.39
C TRP A 9 -19.08 -11.61 42.08
N VAL A 10 -20.12 -11.80 41.31
CA VAL A 10 -20.03 -12.25 39.90
C VAL A 10 -21.17 -11.59 39.17
N VAL A 11 -21.02 -10.36 38.77
CA VAL A 11 -21.67 -9.74 37.61
C VAL A 11 -21.10 -8.30 37.50
N ALA A 12 -19.97 -8.10 36.91
CA ALA A 12 -19.53 -6.79 36.39
C ALA A 12 -18.26 -6.88 35.52
N MET A 13 -18.14 -7.90 34.68
CA MET A 13 -16.99 -7.92 33.70
C MET A 13 -17.36 -8.44 32.33
N THR A 14 -18.56 -8.21 31.85
CA THR A 14 -18.93 -8.64 30.47
C THR A 14 -19.39 -7.55 29.54
N SER A 15 -19.18 -6.27 29.85
CA SER A 15 -19.67 -5.17 28.99
C SER A 15 -18.60 -4.26 28.39
N LEU A 16 -17.31 -4.53 28.57
CA LEU A 16 -16.26 -3.62 28.07
C LEU A 16 -15.44 -4.19 26.90
N ALA A 17 -15.72 -5.39 26.41
CA ALA A 17 -14.95 -6.02 25.34
C ALA A 17 -15.55 -5.86 23.92
N LEU A 18 -16.72 -5.26 23.78
CA LEU A 18 -17.43 -5.17 22.49
C LEU A 18 -17.32 -3.81 21.77
N THR A 19 -16.72 -2.81 22.37
CA THR A 19 -16.63 -1.47 21.75
C THR A 19 -15.28 -1.15 21.08
N MET A 20 -14.23 -1.94 21.30
CA MET A 20 -12.92 -1.69 20.68
C MET A 20 -12.70 -2.37 19.33
N GLY A 21 -13.54 -3.30 18.93
CA GLY A 21 -13.41 -4.00 17.64
C GLY A 21 -13.95 -3.23 16.43
N ALA A 22 -14.82 -2.24 16.64
CA ALA A 22 -15.46 -1.52 15.54
C ALA A 22 -14.66 -0.32 14.99
N ALA A 23 -13.72 0.22 15.77
CA ALA A 23 -12.95 1.41 15.37
C ALA A 23 -11.88 1.10 14.31
N TRP A 24 -11.33 -0.12 14.30
CA TRP A 24 -10.28 -0.51 13.36
C TRP A 24 -10.79 -0.85 11.95
N ALA A 25 -12.05 -1.25 11.85
CA ALA A 25 -12.65 -1.62 10.56
C ALA A 25 -13.12 -0.39 9.75
N GLN A 26 -13.29 0.77 10.38
CA GLN A 26 -13.74 1.98 9.70
C GLN A 26 -12.60 2.83 9.12
N GLU A 27 -11.37 2.69 9.62
CA GLU A 27 -10.23 3.46 9.13
C GLU A 27 -9.71 2.95 7.76
N ALA A 28 -10.00 1.70 7.41
CA ALA A 28 -9.64 1.12 6.12
C ALA A 28 -10.55 1.53 4.94
N LYS A 29 -11.62 2.29 5.20
CA LYS A 29 -12.64 2.66 4.20
C LYS A 29 -12.74 4.15 3.90
N LYS A 30 -11.77 4.98 4.30
CA LYS A 30 -11.79 6.39 3.88
C LYS A 30 -11.40 6.48 2.41
N PRO A 31 -12.26 7.01 1.54
CA PRO A 31 -11.90 7.33 0.17
C PRO A 31 -10.68 8.25 0.14
N LEU A 32 -9.83 8.11 -0.86
CA LEU A 32 -8.61 8.93 -1.05
C LEU A 32 -8.90 10.44 -1.08
N GLU A 33 -10.13 10.82 -1.35
CA GLU A 33 -10.62 12.21 -1.39
C GLU A 33 -10.54 12.94 -0.03
N GLN A 34 -10.38 12.21 1.09
CA GLN A 34 -10.31 12.79 2.43
C GLN A 34 -8.88 12.94 2.99
N LEU A 35 -7.87 12.55 2.24
CA LEU A 35 -6.49 12.83 2.64
C LEU A 35 -6.14 14.27 2.24
N PRO A 36 -5.72 15.12 3.18
CA PRO A 36 -5.28 16.47 2.83
C PRO A 36 -4.08 16.36 1.89
N MET A 37 -4.28 16.71 0.61
CA MET A 37 -3.18 16.90 -0.33
C MET A 37 -2.40 18.12 0.13
N GLN A 38 -1.16 17.92 0.57
CA GLN A 38 -0.25 19.03 0.75
C GLN A 38 0.07 19.61 -0.64
N PRO A 39 -0.16 20.90 -0.86
CA PRO A 39 0.20 21.51 -2.11
C PRO A 39 1.73 21.47 -2.27
N SER A 40 2.21 20.83 -3.33
CA SER A 40 3.58 21.02 -3.77
C SER A 40 3.76 22.51 -4.10
N SER A 41 4.71 23.17 -3.44
CA SER A 41 5.04 24.56 -3.67
C SER A 41 5.63 24.78 -5.08
N GLY A 42 4.75 25.04 -6.02
CA GLY A 42 5.08 25.46 -7.37
C GLY A 42 3.95 26.37 -7.83
N SER A 43 4.23 27.65 -7.91
CA SER A 43 3.32 28.67 -8.41
C SER A 43 2.92 28.37 -9.84
N SER A 44 1.70 27.86 -10.04
CA SER A 44 1.08 27.77 -11.37
C SER A 44 0.36 29.06 -11.69
N PRO A 45 0.47 29.57 -12.93
CA PRO A 45 -0.36 30.68 -13.38
C PRO A 45 -1.78 30.20 -13.58
N VAL A 46 -2.66 31.15 -13.39
CA VAL A 46 -4.12 31.09 -13.48
C VAL A 46 -4.63 30.26 -14.68
N GLY A 47 -5.43 29.22 -14.41
CA GLY A 47 -6.56 28.87 -15.27
C GLY A 47 -6.45 27.66 -16.21
N GLY A 48 -5.44 26.77 -16.08
CA GLY A 48 -5.42 25.54 -16.88
C GLY A 48 -4.87 24.35 -16.07
N GLU A 49 -5.61 23.26 -16.00
CA GLU A 49 -5.06 22.01 -15.45
C GLU A 49 -3.87 21.56 -16.30
N GLU A 50 -2.71 21.37 -15.67
CA GLU A 50 -1.51 20.95 -16.35
C GLU A 50 -1.63 19.51 -16.84
N MET A 51 -1.58 19.33 -18.17
CA MET A 51 -1.72 18.01 -18.80
C MET A 51 -0.40 17.23 -18.78
N VAL A 52 -0.51 15.91 -18.64
CA VAL A 52 0.63 15.01 -18.80
C VAL A 52 1.06 14.99 -20.26
N GLN A 53 2.35 15.22 -20.48
CA GLN A 53 2.94 15.00 -21.80
C GLN A 53 3.23 13.51 -21.98
N THR A 54 2.68 12.90 -23.01
CA THR A 54 2.87 11.48 -23.32
C THR A 54 3.64 11.31 -24.62
N ILE A 55 4.50 10.31 -24.66
CA ILE A 55 5.25 9.93 -25.86
C ILE A 55 4.32 9.23 -26.86
N ASN A 56 3.34 8.46 -26.35
CA ASN A 56 2.38 7.76 -27.19
C ASN A 56 1.14 8.64 -27.45
N PRO A 57 0.91 9.09 -28.68
CA PRO A 57 -0.22 9.95 -29.03
C PRO A 57 -1.59 9.26 -28.87
N LYS A 58 -1.62 7.94 -28.71
CA LYS A 58 -2.84 7.16 -28.45
C LYS A 58 -3.21 7.11 -26.98
N SER A 59 -2.33 7.54 -26.07
CA SER A 59 -2.65 7.58 -24.64
C SER A 59 -3.79 8.57 -24.39
N PRO A 60 -4.79 8.20 -23.57
CA PRO A 60 -5.90 9.08 -23.26
C PRO A 60 -5.41 10.32 -22.50
N PRO A 61 -6.05 11.50 -22.69
CA PRO A 61 -5.64 12.71 -22.00
C PRO A 61 -5.76 12.54 -20.47
N MET A 62 -4.79 13.08 -19.73
CA MET A 62 -4.73 13.00 -18.28
C MET A 62 -4.06 14.25 -17.72
N THR A 63 -4.58 14.80 -16.64
CA THR A 63 -3.94 15.90 -15.91
C THR A 63 -2.80 15.36 -15.04
N LYS A 64 -1.84 16.20 -14.69
CA LYS A 64 -0.74 15.82 -13.79
C LYS A 64 -1.27 15.40 -12.41
N ALA A 65 -2.33 16.04 -11.91
CA ALA A 65 -2.96 15.67 -10.66
C ALA A 65 -3.54 14.25 -10.72
N GLU A 66 -4.27 13.91 -11.79
CA GLU A 66 -4.77 12.54 -11.98
C GLU A 66 -3.65 11.52 -12.14
N PHE A 67 -2.57 11.90 -12.82
CA PHE A 67 -1.39 11.03 -12.99
C PHE A 67 -0.74 10.70 -11.65
N GLU A 68 -0.58 11.67 -10.75
CA GLU A 68 -0.03 11.41 -9.41
C GLU A 68 -0.97 10.54 -8.54
N ILE A 69 -2.28 10.72 -8.66
CA ILE A 69 -3.27 9.81 -8.03
C ILE A 69 -3.10 8.39 -8.58
N GLY A 70 -3.07 8.25 -9.90
CA GLY A 70 -2.90 6.95 -10.57
C GLY A 70 -1.58 6.28 -10.20
N LYS A 71 -0.49 7.04 -10.14
CA LYS A 71 0.84 6.57 -9.70
C LYS A 71 0.79 5.99 -8.29
N LYS A 72 0.15 6.70 -7.36
CA LYS A 72 0.00 6.24 -5.97
C LYS A 72 -0.80 4.95 -5.89
N ILE A 73 -1.99 4.91 -6.50
CA ILE A 73 -2.86 3.72 -6.50
C ILE A 73 -2.13 2.53 -7.15
N TYR A 74 -1.45 2.76 -8.28
CA TYR A 74 -0.70 1.70 -8.97
C TYR A 74 0.36 1.09 -8.07
N PHE A 75 1.16 1.92 -7.41
CA PHE A 75 2.22 1.44 -6.52
C PHE A 75 1.66 0.66 -5.34
N GLU A 76 0.58 1.13 -4.73
CA GLU A 76 -0.02 0.52 -3.55
C GLU A 76 -0.79 -0.78 -3.85
N ARG A 77 -1.40 -0.90 -5.03
CA ARG A 77 -2.37 -1.97 -5.35
C ARG A 77 -1.98 -2.87 -6.51
N CYS A 78 -1.24 -2.36 -7.48
CA CYS A 78 -1.03 -3.04 -8.76
C CYS A 78 0.42 -3.52 -8.97
N ALA A 79 1.40 -2.74 -8.50
CA ALA A 79 2.82 -2.97 -8.77
C ALA A 79 3.34 -4.30 -8.23
N GLY A 80 2.77 -4.81 -7.13
CA GLY A 80 3.14 -6.11 -6.56
C GLY A 80 2.94 -7.28 -7.53
N CYS A 81 1.91 -7.22 -8.36
CA CYS A 81 1.61 -8.26 -9.36
C CYS A 81 2.10 -7.88 -10.77
N HIS A 82 1.97 -6.61 -11.16
CA HIS A 82 2.26 -6.17 -12.53
C HIS A 82 3.67 -5.58 -12.71
N GLY A 83 4.44 -5.47 -11.62
CA GLY A 83 5.77 -4.87 -11.61
C GLY A 83 5.75 -3.34 -11.63
N VAL A 84 6.73 -2.70 -11.02
CA VAL A 84 6.83 -1.22 -10.94
C VAL A 84 6.93 -0.60 -12.33
N LEU A 85 7.69 -1.23 -13.24
CA LEU A 85 7.85 -0.80 -14.64
C LEU A 85 6.79 -1.39 -15.57
N ARG A 86 5.74 -2.02 -15.03
CA ARG A 86 4.63 -2.63 -15.77
C ARG A 86 5.04 -3.74 -16.76
N LYS A 87 6.23 -4.29 -16.61
CA LYS A 87 6.73 -5.41 -17.44
C LYS A 87 6.15 -6.77 -17.06
N GLY A 88 5.27 -6.80 -16.04
CA GLY A 88 4.71 -8.02 -15.49
C GLY A 88 5.58 -8.60 -14.36
N ALA A 89 4.94 -9.44 -13.55
CA ALA A 89 5.57 -10.31 -12.55
C ALA A 89 4.67 -11.54 -12.42
N THR A 90 3.88 -11.69 -11.32
CA THR A 90 2.83 -12.72 -11.25
C THR A 90 1.62 -12.38 -12.12
N GLY A 91 1.36 -11.07 -12.33
CA GLY A 91 0.36 -10.55 -13.26
C GLY A 91 0.96 -10.27 -14.63
N LYS A 92 0.08 -10.16 -15.64
CA LYS A 92 0.48 -9.87 -17.03
C LYS A 92 1.11 -8.49 -17.16
N PRO A 93 1.96 -8.25 -18.19
CA PRO A 93 2.48 -6.93 -18.50
C PRO A 93 1.34 -5.92 -18.78
N LEU A 94 1.54 -4.69 -18.32
CA LEU A 94 0.68 -3.54 -18.56
C LEU A 94 1.49 -2.41 -19.18
N THR A 95 2.31 -2.74 -20.20
CA THR A 95 3.10 -1.73 -20.90
C THR A 95 2.19 -0.82 -21.73
N PRO A 96 2.55 0.46 -21.93
CA PRO A 96 1.68 1.43 -22.62
C PRO A 96 1.24 0.99 -24.02
N ASP A 97 2.11 0.33 -24.78
CA ASP A 97 1.80 -0.23 -26.08
C ASP A 97 0.64 -1.25 -26.01
N ILE A 98 0.74 -2.21 -25.09
CA ILE A 98 -0.31 -3.22 -24.88
C ILE A 98 -1.61 -2.55 -24.41
N MET A 99 -1.51 -1.61 -23.47
CA MET A 99 -2.70 -1.04 -22.84
C MET A 99 -3.41 -0.02 -23.74
N THR A 100 -2.70 0.73 -24.57
CA THR A 100 -3.32 1.62 -25.57
C THR A 100 -3.97 0.85 -26.71
N GLU A 101 -3.44 -0.32 -27.07
CA GLU A 101 -4.09 -1.21 -28.05
C GLU A 101 -5.41 -1.78 -27.52
N ARG A 102 -5.43 -2.17 -26.22
CA ARG A 102 -6.63 -2.72 -25.59
C ARG A 102 -7.66 -1.66 -25.21
N GLY A 103 -7.23 -0.46 -24.90
CA GLY A 103 -8.05 0.70 -24.63
C GLY A 103 -8.57 0.82 -23.19
N THR A 104 -9.15 1.98 -22.91
CA THR A 104 -9.61 2.37 -21.57
C THR A 104 -10.69 1.46 -21.01
N GLU A 105 -11.68 1.10 -21.83
CA GLU A 105 -12.81 0.26 -21.39
C GLU A 105 -12.38 -1.17 -21.02
N TYR A 106 -11.40 -1.71 -21.72
CA TYR A 106 -10.80 -2.98 -21.35
C TYR A 106 -10.15 -2.90 -19.96
N ALA A 107 -9.33 -1.88 -19.74
CA ALA A 107 -8.70 -1.67 -18.45
C ALA A 107 -9.73 -1.46 -17.34
N ARG A 108 -10.76 -0.64 -17.59
CA ARG A 108 -11.87 -0.38 -16.67
C ARG A 108 -12.57 -1.67 -16.25
N ALA A 109 -12.93 -2.52 -17.21
CA ALA A 109 -13.62 -3.77 -16.93
C ALA A 109 -12.80 -4.69 -16.00
N PHE A 110 -11.50 -4.89 -16.31
CA PHE A 110 -10.64 -5.72 -15.48
C PHE A 110 -10.37 -5.14 -14.10
N ILE A 111 -10.24 -3.83 -13.96
CA ILE A 111 -10.06 -3.17 -12.65
C ILE A 111 -11.35 -3.29 -11.84
N THR A 112 -12.50 -3.11 -12.46
CA THR A 112 -13.80 -3.18 -11.76
C THR A 112 -14.12 -4.58 -11.29
N TYR A 113 -14.04 -5.58 -12.18
CA TYR A 113 -14.57 -6.93 -11.94
C TYR A 113 -13.49 -7.96 -11.59
N GLY A 114 -12.21 -7.62 -11.79
CA GLY A 114 -11.12 -8.57 -11.60
C GLY A 114 -11.09 -9.67 -12.67
N SER A 115 -10.42 -10.78 -12.36
CA SER A 115 -10.39 -11.95 -13.22
C SER A 115 -10.32 -13.25 -12.42
N PRO A 116 -10.83 -14.38 -12.98
CA PRO A 116 -10.67 -15.69 -12.36
C PRO A 116 -9.21 -16.12 -12.16
N ALA A 117 -8.28 -15.51 -12.91
CA ALA A 117 -6.84 -15.77 -12.81
C ALA A 117 -6.16 -15.05 -11.61
N GLY A 118 -6.93 -14.48 -10.69
CA GLY A 118 -6.43 -13.94 -9.43
C GLY A 118 -6.27 -12.42 -9.40
N MET A 119 -6.70 -11.68 -10.42
CA MET A 119 -6.78 -10.21 -10.31
C MET A 119 -7.97 -9.83 -9.44
N PRO A 120 -7.77 -9.06 -8.36
CA PRO A 120 -8.87 -8.65 -7.48
C PRO A 120 -9.89 -7.75 -8.18
N ASN A 121 -11.13 -7.81 -7.72
CA ASN A 121 -12.27 -7.03 -8.21
C ASN A 121 -12.36 -5.67 -7.48
N TRP A 122 -11.45 -4.76 -7.77
CA TRP A 122 -11.26 -3.50 -7.04
C TRP A 122 -12.51 -2.60 -6.99
N GLY A 123 -13.30 -2.59 -8.08
CA GLY A 123 -14.53 -1.81 -8.14
C GLY A 123 -15.67 -2.47 -7.37
N THR A 124 -16.02 -3.71 -7.69
CA THR A 124 -17.16 -4.39 -7.07
C THR A 124 -16.95 -4.70 -5.59
N SER A 125 -15.70 -4.75 -5.13
CA SER A 125 -15.38 -4.83 -3.69
C SER A 125 -15.50 -3.47 -2.97
N GLY A 126 -15.70 -2.38 -3.69
CA GLY A 126 -15.73 -1.02 -3.14
C GLY A 126 -14.36 -0.51 -2.66
N THR A 127 -13.26 -1.15 -3.09
CA THR A 127 -11.90 -0.74 -2.72
C THR A 127 -11.46 0.50 -3.49
N LEU A 128 -11.85 0.62 -4.76
CA LEU A 128 -11.65 1.80 -5.60
C LEU A 128 -13.01 2.39 -5.97
N THR A 129 -13.08 3.70 -5.97
CA THR A 129 -14.23 4.47 -6.47
C THR A 129 -14.26 4.47 -8.00
N GLU A 130 -15.42 4.78 -8.60
CA GLU A 130 -15.55 4.92 -10.06
C GLU A 130 -14.55 5.91 -10.66
N LYS A 131 -14.30 7.02 -9.96
CA LYS A 131 -13.31 8.03 -10.37
C LYS A 131 -11.89 7.48 -10.35
N GLU A 132 -11.53 6.72 -9.33
CA GLU A 132 -10.20 6.09 -9.25
C GLU A 132 -10.03 5.00 -10.31
N ILE A 133 -11.08 4.25 -10.61
CA ILE A 133 -11.09 3.26 -11.70
C ILE A 133 -10.88 3.95 -13.05
N ASP A 134 -11.56 5.08 -13.29
CA ASP A 134 -11.36 5.87 -14.49
C ASP A 134 -9.93 6.36 -14.61
N ILE A 135 -9.40 6.97 -13.55
CA ILE A 135 -8.01 7.43 -13.49
C ILE A 135 -7.06 6.27 -13.77
N MET A 136 -7.22 5.13 -13.11
CA MET A 136 -6.36 3.97 -13.29
C MET A 136 -6.42 3.39 -14.71
N SER A 137 -7.61 3.37 -15.31
CA SER A 137 -7.82 2.86 -16.67
C SER A 137 -7.09 3.71 -17.72
N ARG A 138 -7.01 5.02 -17.49
CA ARG A 138 -6.22 5.94 -18.34
C ARG A 138 -4.73 5.90 -17.97
N TYR A 139 -4.41 5.85 -16.66
CA TYR A 139 -3.04 5.86 -16.16
C TYR A 139 -2.18 4.71 -16.69
N VAL A 140 -2.71 3.50 -16.80
CA VAL A 140 -1.95 2.34 -17.29
C VAL A 140 -1.58 2.42 -18.77
N GLN A 141 -2.15 3.36 -19.51
CA GLN A 141 -1.86 3.64 -20.92
C GLN A 141 -0.78 4.70 -21.12
N HIS A 142 -0.35 5.38 -20.03
CA HIS A 142 0.78 6.31 -20.04
C HIS A 142 2.09 5.61 -19.69
N GLU A 143 3.21 6.24 -20.00
CA GLU A 143 4.51 5.75 -19.57
C GLU A 143 4.60 5.64 -18.04
N PRO A 144 5.15 4.55 -17.51
CA PRO A 144 5.38 4.45 -16.07
C PRO A 144 6.41 5.51 -15.67
N PRO A 145 6.27 6.11 -14.47
CA PRO A 145 7.27 7.04 -13.97
C PRO A 145 8.62 6.34 -13.86
N THR A 146 9.68 7.03 -14.21
CA THR A 146 11.04 6.54 -13.99
C THR A 146 11.25 6.32 -12.49
N PRO A 147 11.63 5.12 -12.05
CA PRO A 147 11.92 4.88 -10.64
C PRO A 147 13.04 5.81 -10.18
N PRO A 148 12.96 6.34 -8.97
CA PRO A 148 14.08 7.08 -8.42
C PRO A 148 15.31 6.18 -8.36
N GLU A 149 16.46 6.72 -8.72
CA GLU A 149 17.72 6.02 -8.50
C GLU A 149 17.93 5.85 -6.99
N TYR A 150 18.25 4.63 -6.60
CA TYR A 150 18.57 4.31 -5.21
C TYR A 150 19.91 3.57 -5.17
N GLY A 151 20.97 4.37 -5.30
CA GLY A 151 22.34 3.88 -5.28
C GLY A 151 22.97 3.95 -3.88
N LEU A 152 24.29 3.78 -3.82
CA LEU A 152 25.04 3.81 -2.57
C LEU A 152 24.91 5.14 -1.81
N LYS A 153 24.75 6.25 -2.54
CA LYS A 153 24.57 7.59 -1.96
C LYS A 153 23.25 7.67 -1.18
N GLU A 154 22.16 7.24 -1.78
CA GLU A 154 20.81 7.25 -1.18
C GLU A 154 20.73 6.23 -0.03
N MET A 155 21.34 5.05 -0.21
CA MET A 155 21.44 4.03 0.83
C MET A 155 22.19 4.58 2.06
N ASN A 156 23.35 5.22 1.87
CA ASN A 156 24.13 5.80 2.97
C ASN A 156 23.38 6.96 3.64
N ALA A 157 22.68 7.79 2.87
CA ALA A 157 21.88 8.89 3.41
C ALA A 157 20.68 8.40 4.23
N SER A 158 20.10 7.28 3.87
CA SER A 158 18.97 6.66 4.58
C SER A 158 19.38 5.80 5.77
N TRP A 159 20.66 5.46 5.88
CA TRP A 159 21.17 4.60 6.95
C TRP A 159 21.08 5.30 8.30
N LYS A 160 20.32 4.73 9.22
CA LYS A 160 20.22 5.17 10.61
C LYS A 160 20.92 4.15 11.51
N LEU A 161 22.05 4.56 12.07
CA LEU A 161 22.75 3.75 13.06
C LEU A 161 22.17 4.06 14.45
N HIS A 162 21.35 3.15 14.97
CA HIS A 162 20.69 3.31 16.28
C HIS A 162 21.63 3.09 17.45
N VAL A 163 22.63 2.20 17.30
CA VAL A 163 23.64 1.90 18.32
C VAL A 163 25.00 1.92 17.65
N SER A 164 25.85 2.85 18.09
CA SER A 164 27.23 2.95 17.60
C SER A 164 27.99 1.62 17.80
N PRO A 165 28.88 1.20 16.90
CA PRO A 165 29.69 0.01 17.09
C PRO A 165 30.50 0.00 18.40
N SER A 166 30.92 1.17 18.89
CA SER A 166 31.58 1.34 20.19
C SER A 166 30.69 0.99 21.37
N ASP A 167 29.39 1.26 21.25
CA ASP A 167 28.41 1.14 22.33
C ASP A 167 27.72 -0.23 22.34
N ARG A 168 28.04 -1.07 21.34
CA ARG A 168 27.49 -2.42 21.26
C ARG A 168 28.08 -3.31 22.34
N PRO A 169 27.29 -4.18 22.98
CA PRO A 169 27.81 -5.16 23.93
C PRO A 169 28.89 -6.02 23.30
N LYS A 170 30.05 -6.10 23.95
CA LYS A 170 31.17 -6.94 23.50
C LYS A 170 31.05 -8.40 23.95
N LYS A 171 30.04 -8.68 24.77
CA LYS A 171 29.73 -10.02 25.25
C LYS A 171 28.29 -10.36 24.90
N LYS A 172 28.00 -11.64 24.68
CA LYS A 172 26.67 -12.16 24.48
C LYS A 172 25.78 -11.79 25.69
N MET A 173 24.65 -11.10 25.41
CA MET A 173 23.73 -10.60 26.42
C MET A 173 22.50 -11.48 26.63
N ASN A 174 22.41 -12.60 25.90
CA ASN A 174 21.30 -13.56 25.98
C ASN A 174 21.85 -15.00 25.95
N ASN A 175 20.99 -15.97 26.21
CA ASN A 175 21.33 -17.40 26.19
C ASN A 175 20.90 -18.10 24.89
N LEU A 176 20.41 -17.36 23.90
CA LEU A 176 19.94 -17.91 22.65
C LEU A 176 21.12 -18.49 21.84
N ASP A 177 20.90 -19.58 21.12
CA ASP A 177 21.86 -20.12 20.17
C ASP A 177 21.77 -19.32 18.86
N ILE A 178 22.74 -18.44 18.61
CA ILE A 178 22.75 -17.56 17.42
C ILE A 178 22.87 -18.38 16.13
N GLU A 179 23.53 -19.54 16.15
CA GLU A 179 23.69 -20.42 14.99
C GLU A 179 22.39 -21.14 14.63
N ASN A 180 21.44 -21.20 15.57
CA ASN A 180 20.13 -21.85 15.42
C ASN A 180 18.96 -20.87 15.56
N LEU A 181 19.21 -19.58 15.39
CA LEU A 181 18.20 -18.53 15.52
C LEU A 181 17.49 -18.25 14.20
N PHE A 182 16.17 -18.36 14.19
CA PHE A 182 15.33 -18.07 13.04
C PHE A 182 14.58 -16.76 13.25
N SER A 183 14.51 -15.93 12.21
CA SER A 183 13.62 -14.76 12.18
C SER A 183 12.39 -15.08 11.33
N VAL A 184 11.21 -14.84 11.89
CA VAL A 184 9.92 -15.00 11.19
C VAL A 184 9.22 -13.67 11.08
N THR A 185 8.92 -13.25 9.87
CA THR A 185 8.15 -12.03 9.62
C THR A 185 6.66 -12.35 9.77
N LEU A 186 6.05 -11.80 10.80
CA LEU A 186 4.60 -11.85 11.03
C LEU A 186 3.95 -10.67 10.28
N ARG A 187 3.77 -10.85 8.99
CA ARG A 187 3.36 -9.80 8.05
C ARG A 187 2.09 -9.07 8.49
N ASP A 188 1.05 -9.81 8.85
CA ASP A 188 -0.25 -9.24 9.20
C ASP A 188 -0.24 -8.51 10.55
N ALA A 189 0.70 -8.88 11.43
CA ALA A 189 0.90 -8.23 12.72
C ALA A 189 1.95 -7.10 12.68
N GLY A 190 2.63 -6.90 11.55
CA GLY A 190 3.73 -5.92 11.43
C GLY A 190 4.88 -6.17 12.40
N LYS A 191 5.18 -7.44 12.72
CA LYS A 191 6.17 -7.84 13.74
C LYS A 191 7.18 -8.82 13.16
N ILE A 192 8.32 -8.91 13.83
CA ILE A 192 9.31 -9.97 13.61
C ILE A 192 9.39 -10.78 14.91
N ALA A 193 9.22 -12.09 14.82
CA ALA A 193 9.50 -13.01 15.90
C ALA A 193 10.90 -13.63 15.72
N LEU A 194 11.63 -13.78 16.81
CA LEU A 194 12.86 -14.56 16.85
C LEU A 194 12.54 -15.89 17.52
N ILE A 195 12.91 -16.99 16.91
CA ILE A 195 12.68 -18.35 17.39
C ILE A 195 14.03 -19.00 17.59
N ASP A 196 14.28 -19.52 18.78
CA ASP A 196 15.41 -20.38 19.13
C ASP A 196 15.00 -21.81 18.80
N GLY A 197 15.71 -22.48 17.87
CA GLY A 197 15.37 -23.79 17.36
C GLY A 197 15.99 -24.94 18.15
#